data_1108f5c117cf76960661b76afeee10f6
#
_entry.id   1108f5c117cf76960661b76afeee10f6
#
_cell.length_a   1.000
_cell.length_b   1.000
_cell.length_c   1.000
_cell.angle_alpha   90.00
_cell.angle_beta   90.00
_cell.angle_gamma   90.00
#
_symmetry.space_group_name_H-M   'P 1'
#
loop_
_entity.id
_entity.type
_entity.pdbx_description
1 polymer ?
#
loop_
_entity_poly.entity_id
_entity_poly.type
_entity_poly.pdbx_seq_one_letter_code
_entity_poly.pdbx_strand_id
1 'polypeptide(L)'
;MKIIIAGGGTGGHIFPMIEFIHECAARKIEVLWLGTNRGLERKHKPDGCTLIEMNISGFRGKNLFKKLISIVSLFFSIIKLIPKILFYRPTAIVCFGGYVSLPAGITSIMLGKSLYLHEQNAVFGTSNKILKFFSKKIFLGFPINGYNSHKIVFTGNPIRHNLQNQTQSSKQHDEFNL
;
A
#
# COMPACT_ATOMS: atom_id res chain seq x y z
N MET A 1 -10.95 13.93 -6.93
CA MET A 1 -11.16 12.67 -6.16
C MET A 1 -10.10 12.59 -5.07
N LYS A 2 -10.45 12.09 -3.88
CA LYS A 2 -9.51 11.94 -2.75
C LYS A 2 -9.36 10.46 -2.39
N ILE A 3 -8.13 10.00 -2.21
CA ILE A 3 -7.86 8.63 -1.76
C ILE A 3 -6.86 8.64 -0.60
N ILE A 4 -6.94 7.60 0.23
CA ILE A 4 -5.90 7.30 1.22
C ILE A 4 -5.11 6.11 0.71
N ILE A 5 -3.79 6.21 0.78
CA ILE A 5 -2.87 5.10 0.50
C ILE A 5 -2.19 4.73 1.81
N ALA A 6 -2.18 3.44 2.13
CA ALA A 6 -1.55 2.93 3.34
C ALA A 6 -0.50 1.88 2.99
N GLY A 7 0.70 2.09 3.47
CA GLY A 7 1.80 1.18 3.28
C GLY A 7 3.11 1.76 3.77
N GLY A 8 4.08 0.91 4.03
CA GLY A 8 5.37 1.36 4.51
C GLY A 8 6.24 0.24 5.09
N GLY A 9 7.39 0.64 5.59
CA GLY A 9 8.34 -0.20 6.30
C GLY A 9 9.48 -0.71 5.41
N THR A 10 9.23 -1.32 4.27
CA THR A 10 10.26 -1.85 3.36
C THR A 10 10.15 -1.28 1.96
N GLY A 11 11.27 -1.23 1.24
CA GLY A 11 11.31 -0.74 -0.14
C GLY A 11 10.36 -1.48 -1.09
N GLY A 12 10.14 -2.78 -0.86
CA GLY A 12 9.23 -3.58 -1.67
C GLY A 12 7.78 -3.09 -1.68
N HIS A 13 7.33 -2.45 -0.60
CA HIS A 13 6.00 -1.82 -0.53
C HIS A 13 6.05 -0.34 -0.94
N ILE A 14 7.12 0.35 -0.57
CA ILE A 14 7.23 1.81 -0.72
C ILE A 14 7.39 2.22 -2.18
N PHE A 15 8.29 1.60 -2.94
CA PHE A 15 8.56 2.03 -4.31
C PHE A 15 7.37 1.84 -5.25
N PRO A 16 6.66 0.70 -5.29
CA PRO A 16 5.44 0.59 -6.07
C PRO A 16 4.35 1.58 -5.65
N MET A 17 4.28 1.89 -4.36
CA MET A 17 3.33 2.87 -3.84
C MET A 17 3.67 4.30 -4.28
N ILE A 18 4.95 4.68 -4.32
CA ILE A 18 5.41 5.98 -4.81
C ILE A 18 5.02 6.17 -6.27
N GLU A 19 5.27 5.16 -7.13
CA GLU A 19 4.89 5.24 -8.54
C GLU A 19 3.36 5.35 -8.71
N PHE A 20 2.60 4.64 -7.88
CA PHE A 20 1.16 4.80 -7.86
C PHE A 20 0.73 6.21 -7.41
N ILE A 21 1.43 6.84 -6.47
CA ILE A 21 1.18 8.24 -6.04
C ILE A 21 1.48 9.21 -7.20
N HIS A 22 2.58 9.01 -7.93
CA HIS A 22 2.90 9.83 -9.10
C HIS A 22 1.81 9.74 -10.17
N GLU A 23 1.30 8.54 -10.45
CA GLU A 23 0.20 8.34 -11.39
C GLU A 23 -1.11 9.00 -10.90
N CYS A 24 -1.37 8.95 -9.61
CA CYS A 24 -2.50 9.68 -9.01
C CYS A 24 -2.37 11.19 -9.19
N ALA A 25 -1.17 11.73 -8.98
CA ALA A 25 -0.90 13.16 -9.17
C ALA A 25 -1.09 13.59 -10.62
N ALA A 26 -0.59 12.81 -11.59
CA ALA A 26 -0.79 13.04 -13.03
C ALA A 26 -2.29 13.09 -13.40
N ARG A 27 -3.12 12.31 -12.71
CA ARG A 27 -4.59 12.29 -12.89
C ARG A 27 -5.34 13.27 -11.99
N LYS A 28 -4.66 14.19 -11.30
CA LYS A 28 -5.24 15.15 -10.37
C LYS A 28 -6.07 14.49 -9.26
N ILE A 29 -5.62 13.33 -8.78
CA ILE A 29 -6.18 12.63 -7.63
C ILE A 29 -5.39 13.04 -6.40
N GLU A 30 -6.06 13.61 -5.42
CA GLU A 30 -5.46 14.00 -4.14
C GLU A 30 -5.18 12.76 -3.28
N VAL A 31 -3.95 12.64 -2.80
CA VAL A 31 -3.48 11.48 -2.04
C VAL A 31 -3.04 11.89 -0.64
N LEU A 32 -3.57 11.19 0.35
CA LEU A 32 -3.09 11.18 1.72
C LEU A 32 -2.36 9.84 1.96
N TRP A 33 -1.07 9.89 2.25
CA TRP A 33 -0.27 8.70 2.52
C TRP A 33 -0.18 8.43 4.03
N LEU A 34 -0.61 7.24 4.44
CA LEU A 34 -0.36 6.71 5.78
C LEU A 34 0.89 5.83 5.74
N GLY A 35 1.96 6.29 6.38
CA GLY A 35 3.25 5.61 6.43
C GLY A 35 3.73 5.38 7.86
N THR A 36 4.95 4.83 8.02
CA THR A 36 5.61 4.70 9.32
C THR A 36 6.58 5.84 9.55
N ASN A 37 6.90 6.11 10.82
CA ASN A 37 7.93 7.10 11.17
C ASN A 37 9.36 6.52 11.14
N ARG A 38 9.53 5.24 10.79
CA ARG A 38 10.81 4.50 10.84
C ARG A 38 11.25 3.96 9.48
N GLY A 39 10.48 4.20 8.43
CA GLY A 39 10.73 3.66 7.10
C GLY A 39 11.42 4.65 6.16
N LEU A 40 11.42 4.28 4.90
CA LEU A 40 11.96 5.09 3.80
C LEU A 40 10.98 6.17 3.33
N GLU A 41 9.79 6.23 3.93
CA GLU A 41 8.66 7.07 3.50
C GLU A 41 9.02 8.55 3.49
N ARG A 42 9.62 9.03 4.58
CA ARG A 42 10.01 10.45 4.70
C ARG A 42 11.05 10.84 3.67
N LYS A 43 12.01 9.93 3.39
CA LYS A 43 13.12 10.19 2.44
C LYS A 43 12.64 10.22 0.99
N HIS A 44 11.61 9.44 0.67
CA HIS A 44 11.15 9.23 -0.71
C HIS A 44 9.73 9.75 -0.95
N LYS A 45 9.18 10.55 -0.04
CA LYS A 45 7.84 11.14 -0.18
C LYS A 45 7.78 12.01 -1.44
N PRO A 46 6.86 11.73 -2.38
CA PRO A 46 6.65 12.59 -3.54
C PRO A 46 6.20 14.01 -3.14
N ASP A 47 6.61 14.99 -3.93
CA ASP A 47 6.18 16.37 -3.75
C ASP A 47 4.65 16.48 -3.90
N GLY A 48 4.05 17.36 -3.11
CA GLY A 48 2.60 17.55 -3.08
C GLY A 48 1.80 16.44 -2.38
N CYS A 49 2.42 15.30 -1.99
CA CYS A 49 1.77 14.27 -1.22
C CYS A 49 1.82 14.58 0.29
N THR A 50 0.69 14.51 0.98
CA THR A 50 0.66 14.63 2.45
C THR A 50 0.93 13.27 3.08
N LEU A 51 1.97 13.20 3.94
CA LEU A 51 2.32 11.99 4.70
C LEU A 51 1.86 12.14 6.16
N ILE A 52 1.08 11.19 6.63
CA ILE A 52 0.79 11.01 8.06
C ILE A 52 1.59 9.82 8.58
N GLU A 53 2.48 10.08 9.50
CA GLU A 53 3.31 9.07 10.12
C GLU A 53 2.58 8.41 11.29
N MET A 54 2.61 7.09 11.30
CA MET A 54 2.02 6.26 12.33
C MET A 54 3.09 5.53 13.12
N ASN A 55 3.03 5.60 14.44
CA ASN A 55 3.96 4.87 15.30
C ASN A 55 3.47 3.44 15.53
N ILE A 56 3.59 2.61 14.51
CA ILE A 56 3.20 1.20 14.54
C ILE A 56 4.40 0.33 14.26
N SER A 57 4.48 -0.79 14.96
CA SER A 57 5.51 -1.80 14.73
C SER A 57 4.89 -3.18 14.50
N GLY A 58 5.53 -3.99 13.64
CA GLY A 58 5.06 -5.32 13.29
C GLY A 58 5.01 -6.31 14.46
N PHE A 59 4.31 -7.40 14.22
CA PHE A 59 4.16 -8.51 15.15
C PHE A 59 5.24 -9.59 15.00
N ARG A 60 5.94 -9.61 13.85
CA ARG A 60 6.85 -10.69 13.48
C ARG A 60 8.12 -10.67 14.33
N GLY A 61 8.56 -11.85 14.82
CA GLY A 61 9.77 -11.98 15.62
C GLY A 61 9.66 -11.46 17.05
N LYS A 62 8.46 -11.11 17.54
CA LYS A 62 8.25 -10.59 18.90
C LYS A 62 7.82 -11.69 19.88
N ASN A 63 8.27 -11.60 21.13
CA ASN A 63 7.76 -12.41 22.23
C ASN A 63 6.30 -12.05 22.56
N LEU A 64 5.63 -12.86 23.39
CA LEU A 64 4.20 -12.72 23.69
C LEU A 64 3.85 -11.33 24.24
N PHE A 65 4.65 -10.80 25.15
CA PHE A 65 4.45 -9.48 25.76
C PHE A 65 4.52 -8.34 24.71
N LYS A 66 5.53 -8.38 23.83
CA LYS A 66 5.66 -7.41 22.74
C LYS A 66 4.54 -7.53 21.70
N LYS A 67 3.99 -8.73 21.49
CA LYS A 67 2.79 -8.92 20.64
C LYS A 67 1.59 -8.23 21.25
N LEU A 68 1.37 -8.36 22.56
CA LEU A 68 0.27 -7.69 23.26
C LEU A 68 0.37 -6.16 23.11
N ILE A 69 1.56 -5.59 23.33
CA ILE A 69 1.81 -4.15 23.10
C ILE A 69 1.47 -3.75 21.67
N SER A 70 1.81 -4.60 20.67
CA SER A 70 1.51 -4.32 19.28
C SER A 70 0.01 -4.34 18.98
N ILE A 71 -0.77 -5.19 19.66
CA ILE A 71 -2.24 -5.24 19.56
C ILE A 71 -2.85 -3.96 20.14
N VAL A 72 -2.39 -3.55 21.32
CA VAL A 72 -2.83 -2.30 21.94
C VAL A 72 -2.50 -1.10 21.07
N SER A 73 -1.28 -1.05 20.51
CA SER A 73 -0.87 -0.01 19.56
C SER A 73 -1.73 0.01 18.30
N LEU A 74 -2.11 -1.16 17.78
CA LEU A 74 -3.04 -1.29 16.65
C LEU A 74 -4.40 -0.68 16.98
N PHE A 75 -4.96 -1.01 18.14
CA PHE A 75 -6.26 -0.50 18.60
C PHE A 75 -6.24 1.04 18.68
N PHE A 76 -5.25 1.63 19.36
CA PHE A 76 -5.12 3.08 19.43
C PHE A 76 -4.89 3.73 18.06
N SER A 77 -4.22 3.04 17.15
CA SER A 77 -4.02 3.53 15.78
C SER A 77 -5.33 3.60 15.01
N ILE A 78 -6.21 2.61 15.17
CA ILE A 78 -7.55 2.62 14.58
C ILE A 78 -8.35 3.81 15.09
N ILE A 79 -8.40 4.00 16.43
CA ILE A 79 -9.12 5.13 17.04
C ILE A 79 -8.63 6.48 16.52
N LYS A 80 -7.30 6.65 16.41
CA LYS A 80 -6.69 7.89 15.87
C LYS A 80 -6.95 8.11 14.37
N LEU A 81 -7.19 7.04 13.61
CA LEU A 81 -7.48 7.13 12.17
C LEU A 81 -8.93 7.49 11.88
N ILE A 82 -9.88 7.10 12.72
CA ILE A 82 -11.31 7.38 12.52
C ILE A 82 -11.57 8.86 12.21
N PRO A 83 -11.22 9.84 13.09
CA PRO A 83 -11.48 11.25 12.82
C PRO A 83 -10.73 11.76 11.58
N LYS A 84 -9.51 11.27 11.32
CA LYS A 84 -8.74 11.66 10.14
C LYS A 84 -9.42 11.23 8.84
N ILE A 85 -9.92 9.99 8.78
CA ILE A 85 -10.62 9.46 7.61
C ILE A 85 -11.97 10.16 7.42
N LEU A 86 -12.69 10.42 8.50
CA LEU A 86 -13.97 11.15 8.45
C LEU A 86 -13.78 12.59 7.96
N PHE A 87 -12.74 13.28 8.43
CA PHE A 87 -12.43 14.64 8.01
C PHE A 87 -11.94 14.71 6.56
N TYR A 88 -11.01 13.82 6.17
CA TYR A 88 -10.44 13.81 4.81
C TYR A 88 -11.47 13.38 3.76
N ARG A 89 -12.45 12.54 4.14
CA ARG A 89 -13.54 12.02 3.28
C ARG A 89 -13.04 11.34 2.01
N PRO A 90 -12.18 10.32 2.11
CA PRO A 90 -11.68 9.62 0.94
C PRO A 90 -12.80 8.85 0.24
N THR A 91 -12.70 8.76 -1.08
CA THR A 91 -13.54 7.88 -1.90
C THR A 91 -13.14 6.42 -1.73
N ALA A 92 -11.84 6.18 -1.54
CA ALA A 92 -11.28 4.83 -1.40
C ALA A 92 -10.02 4.84 -0.52
N ILE A 93 -9.72 3.67 0.05
CA ILE A 93 -8.47 3.39 0.75
C ILE A 93 -7.77 2.25 0.04
N VAL A 94 -6.50 2.45 -0.34
CA VAL A 94 -5.66 1.47 -1.03
C VAL A 94 -4.52 1.05 -0.11
N CYS A 95 -4.45 -0.24 0.23
CA CYS A 95 -3.42 -0.79 1.09
C CYS A 95 -2.37 -1.54 0.28
N PHE A 96 -1.11 -1.14 0.44
CA PHE A 96 0.06 -1.74 -0.22
C PHE A 96 0.81 -2.75 0.66
N GLY A 97 0.24 -3.09 1.82
CA GLY A 97 0.88 -3.99 2.78
C GLY A 97 1.72 -3.25 3.83
N GLY A 98 2.48 -4.01 4.61
CA GLY A 98 3.15 -3.49 5.79
C GLY A 98 2.21 -3.30 6.99
N TYR A 99 2.75 -2.79 8.09
CA TYR A 99 2.01 -2.72 9.36
C TYR A 99 0.93 -1.64 9.39
N VAL A 100 1.12 -0.59 8.61
CA VAL A 100 0.19 0.55 8.50
C VAL A 100 -1.08 0.17 7.76
N SER A 101 -0.99 -0.76 6.83
CA SER A 101 -2.16 -1.23 6.06
C SER A 101 -3.24 -1.86 6.93
N LEU A 102 -2.86 -2.54 8.01
CA LEU A 102 -3.83 -3.24 8.84
C LEU A 102 -4.80 -2.27 9.56
N PRO A 103 -4.35 -1.26 10.34
CA PRO A 103 -5.26 -0.31 10.95
C PRO A 103 -6.01 0.55 9.93
N ALA A 104 -5.37 0.93 8.82
CA ALA A 104 -6.02 1.67 7.75
C ALA A 104 -7.17 0.87 7.10
N GLY A 105 -6.93 -0.41 6.79
CA GLY A 105 -7.93 -1.30 6.23
C GLY A 105 -9.08 -1.59 7.21
N ILE A 106 -8.79 -1.88 8.48
CA ILE A 106 -9.82 -2.10 9.51
C ILE A 106 -10.68 -0.83 9.67
N THR A 107 -10.06 0.35 9.78
CA THR A 107 -10.81 1.61 9.87
C THR A 107 -11.66 1.86 8.62
N SER A 108 -11.15 1.50 7.43
CA SER A 108 -11.90 1.57 6.18
C SER A 108 -13.19 0.75 6.26
N ILE A 109 -13.09 -0.49 6.73
CA ILE A 109 -14.22 -1.41 6.88
C ILE A 109 -15.24 -0.86 7.88
N MET A 110 -14.77 -0.41 9.05
CA MET A 110 -15.64 0.16 10.11
C MET A 110 -16.42 1.40 9.62
N LEU A 111 -15.82 2.20 8.74
CA LEU A 111 -16.42 3.42 8.21
C LEU A 111 -17.14 3.21 6.85
N GLY A 112 -17.31 1.98 6.40
CA GLY A 112 -17.98 1.65 5.14
C GLY A 112 -17.28 2.22 3.90
N LYS A 113 -15.95 2.48 3.98
CA LYS A 113 -15.18 3.00 2.85
C LYS A 113 -14.70 1.87 1.94
N SER A 114 -14.59 2.15 0.65
CA SER A 114 -14.09 1.18 -0.33
C SER A 114 -12.63 0.84 -0.07
N LEU A 115 -12.36 -0.44 0.25
CA LEU A 115 -11.03 -0.96 0.48
C LEU A 115 -10.51 -1.68 -0.76
N TYR A 116 -9.31 -1.32 -1.19
CA TYR A 116 -8.55 -1.98 -2.25
C TYR A 116 -7.20 -2.42 -1.71
N LEU A 117 -6.68 -3.53 -2.23
CA LEU A 117 -5.36 -4.04 -1.86
C LEU A 117 -4.46 -4.10 -3.09
N HIS A 118 -3.19 -3.83 -2.89
CA HIS A 118 -2.14 -4.18 -3.84
C HIS A 118 -1.15 -5.11 -3.14
N GLU A 119 -0.88 -6.28 -3.74
CA GLU A 119 0.13 -7.23 -3.27
C GLU A 119 1.28 -7.28 -4.27
N GLN A 120 2.46 -6.87 -3.82
CA GLN A 120 3.66 -6.77 -4.64
C GLN A 120 4.43 -8.08 -4.76
N ASN A 121 4.15 -9.03 -3.87
CA ASN A 121 4.88 -10.29 -3.77
C ASN A 121 4.08 -11.45 -4.36
N ALA A 122 4.77 -12.55 -4.68
CA ALA A 122 4.13 -13.81 -5.12
C ALA A 122 3.36 -14.53 -3.98
N VAL A 123 3.36 -13.96 -2.77
CA VAL A 123 2.59 -14.46 -1.61
C VAL A 123 2.01 -13.29 -0.84
N PHE A 124 0.80 -13.46 -0.31
CA PHE A 124 0.18 -12.42 0.50
C PHE A 124 0.96 -12.13 1.78
N GLY A 125 1.29 -10.86 2.00
CA GLY A 125 1.76 -10.38 3.29
C GLY A 125 0.69 -10.49 4.38
N THR A 126 1.09 -10.50 5.66
CA THR A 126 0.18 -10.74 6.80
C THR A 126 -1.03 -9.79 6.82
N SER A 127 -0.82 -8.50 6.59
CA SER A 127 -1.91 -7.51 6.55
C SER A 127 -2.88 -7.80 5.41
N ASN A 128 -2.36 -8.07 4.20
CA ASN A 128 -3.19 -8.37 3.04
C ASN A 128 -3.92 -9.71 3.17
N LYS A 129 -3.33 -10.72 3.85
CA LYS A 129 -4.02 -11.98 4.18
C LYS A 129 -5.31 -11.76 4.99
N ILE A 130 -5.30 -10.80 5.90
CA ILE A 130 -6.47 -10.47 6.73
C ILE A 130 -7.46 -9.62 5.95
N LEU A 131 -6.97 -8.58 5.29
CA LEU A 131 -7.82 -7.57 4.66
C LEU A 131 -8.49 -8.04 3.36
N LYS A 132 -7.95 -9.08 2.69
CA LYS A 132 -8.47 -9.58 1.41
C LYS A 132 -9.94 -10.00 1.43
N PHE A 133 -10.43 -10.50 2.57
CA PHE A 133 -11.81 -10.92 2.70
C PHE A 133 -12.80 -9.74 2.59
N PHE A 134 -12.37 -8.56 2.98
CA PHE A 134 -13.18 -7.34 3.03
C PHE A 134 -12.92 -6.37 1.87
N SER A 135 -11.90 -6.62 1.07
CA SER A 135 -11.56 -5.76 -0.05
C SER A 135 -12.53 -5.91 -1.23
N LYS A 136 -12.74 -4.83 -1.98
CA LYS A 136 -13.51 -4.82 -3.23
C LYS A 136 -12.73 -5.46 -4.37
N LYS A 137 -11.45 -5.12 -4.50
CA LYS A 137 -10.51 -5.69 -5.47
C LYS A 137 -9.13 -5.83 -4.85
N ILE A 138 -8.37 -6.77 -5.40
CA ILE A 138 -6.99 -7.06 -5.04
C ILE A 138 -6.17 -7.03 -6.33
N PHE A 139 -5.26 -6.10 -6.41
CA PHE A 139 -4.33 -5.95 -7.52
C PHE A 139 -3.05 -6.73 -7.20
N LEU A 140 -2.63 -7.61 -8.10
CA LEU A 140 -1.45 -8.44 -7.91
C LEU A 140 -0.30 -7.99 -8.79
N GLY A 141 0.88 -7.82 -8.18
CA GLY A 141 2.14 -7.60 -8.87
C GLY A 141 2.70 -8.87 -9.52
N PHE A 142 2.40 -10.03 -8.91
CA PHE A 142 2.75 -11.36 -9.43
C PHE A 142 1.57 -12.31 -9.29
N PRO A 143 1.42 -13.29 -10.20
CA PRO A 143 0.43 -14.35 -10.04
C PRO A 143 0.64 -15.11 -8.72
N ILE A 144 -0.45 -15.38 -8.00
CA ILE A 144 -0.42 -16.17 -6.78
C ILE A 144 -1.15 -17.48 -7.06
N ASN A 145 -0.42 -18.60 -7.08
CA ASN A 145 -0.98 -19.93 -7.36
C ASN A 145 -2.05 -20.31 -6.33
N GLY A 146 -3.10 -20.98 -6.80
CA GLY A 146 -4.20 -21.44 -5.94
C GLY A 146 -5.17 -20.35 -5.50
N TYR A 147 -5.00 -19.11 -5.98
CA TYR A 147 -5.90 -17.98 -5.70
C TYR A 147 -6.63 -17.57 -6.96
N ASN A 148 -7.86 -18.07 -7.12
CA ASN A 148 -8.77 -17.63 -8.18
C ASN A 148 -10.02 -17.00 -7.54
N SER A 149 -10.24 -15.71 -7.76
CA SER A 149 -11.38 -14.96 -7.24
C SER A 149 -11.70 -13.81 -8.18
N HIS A 150 -12.99 -13.55 -8.39
CA HIS A 150 -13.47 -12.39 -9.17
C HIS A 150 -12.98 -11.03 -8.64
N LYS A 151 -12.45 -11.00 -7.41
CA LYS A 151 -11.85 -9.79 -6.80
C LYS A 151 -10.43 -9.55 -7.26
N ILE A 152 -9.74 -10.56 -7.80
CA ILE A 152 -8.33 -10.50 -8.17
C ILE A 152 -8.17 -9.94 -9.57
N VAL A 153 -7.24 -9.01 -9.71
CA VAL A 153 -6.82 -8.43 -10.98
C VAL A 153 -5.29 -8.46 -11.03
N PHE A 154 -4.72 -9.12 -12.01
CA PHE A 154 -3.29 -9.09 -12.26
C PHE A 154 -2.95 -7.80 -13.01
N THR A 155 -2.17 -6.93 -12.38
CA THR A 155 -1.79 -5.62 -12.93
C THR A 155 -0.28 -5.46 -13.13
N GLY A 156 0.51 -6.38 -12.60
CA GLY A 156 1.93 -6.13 -12.40
C GLY A 156 2.21 -5.15 -11.26
N ASN A 157 3.48 -4.95 -10.94
CA ASN A 157 3.91 -3.91 -10.01
C ASN A 157 4.08 -2.59 -10.76
N PRO A 158 3.67 -1.45 -10.18
CA PRO A 158 4.08 -0.14 -10.67
C PRO A 158 5.61 -0.03 -10.69
N ILE A 159 6.17 0.30 -11.85
CA ILE A 159 7.61 0.35 -12.11
C ILE A 159 8.02 1.81 -12.26
N ARG A 160 9.22 2.16 -11.79
CA ARG A 160 9.77 3.51 -11.97
C ARG A 160 9.84 3.87 -13.45
N HIS A 161 9.34 5.04 -13.81
CA HIS A 161 9.34 5.57 -15.17
C HIS A 161 10.73 5.51 -15.84
N ASN A 162 11.80 5.78 -15.09
CA ASN A 162 13.17 5.72 -15.59
C ASN A 162 13.62 4.31 -16.00
N LEU A 163 13.04 3.25 -15.44
CA LEU A 163 13.36 1.87 -15.82
C LEU A 163 12.60 1.43 -17.07
N GLN A 164 11.42 1.96 -17.32
CA GLN A 164 10.66 1.67 -18.55
C GLN A 164 11.40 2.16 -19.79
N ASN A 165 12.01 3.34 -19.73
CA ASN A 165 12.78 3.92 -20.86
C ASN A 165 14.06 3.14 -21.13
N GLN A 166 14.73 2.59 -20.12
CA GLN A 166 15.92 1.75 -20.30
C GLN A 166 15.59 0.40 -20.94
N THR A 167 14.46 -0.20 -20.58
CA THR A 167 14.03 -1.49 -21.13
C THR A 167 13.56 -1.36 -22.59
N GLN A 168 13.03 -0.21 -23.00
CA GLN A 168 12.67 0.07 -24.39
C GLN A 168 13.90 0.35 -25.24
N SER A 169 14.90 1.07 -24.71
CA SER A 169 16.18 1.30 -25.39
C SER A 169 16.98 0.01 -25.62
N SER A 170 17.01 -0.90 -24.65
CA SER A 170 17.70 -2.18 -24.81
C SER A 170 17.04 -3.10 -25.84
N LYS A 171 15.70 -3.14 -25.89
CA LYS A 171 14.98 -3.91 -26.93
C LYS A 171 15.19 -3.39 -28.34
N GLN A 172 15.32 -2.07 -28.52
CA GLN A 172 15.64 -1.48 -29.82
C GLN A 172 17.07 -1.80 -30.27
N HIS A 173 18.03 -1.98 -29.36
CA HIS A 173 19.40 -2.35 -29.71
C HIS A 173 19.52 -3.82 -30.11
N ASP A 174 18.71 -4.71 -29.57
CA ASP A 174 18.72 -6.14 -29.90
C ASP A 174 18.05 -6.44 -31.25
N GLU A 175 17.13 -5.58 -31.72
CA GLU A 175 16.48 -5.71 -33.04
C GLU A 175 17.35 -5.24 -34.23
N PHE A 176 18.44 -4.50 -33.97
CA PHE A 176 19.36 -4.02 -35.02
C PHE A 176 20.62 -4.87 -35.20
N ASN A 177 20.77 -5.96 -34.42
CA ASN A 177 21.94 -6.85 -34.46
C ASN A 177 21.60 -8.29 -34.89
N LEU A 178 20.60 -8.49 -35.76
CA LEU A 178 20.30 -9.76 -36.44
C LEU A 178 20.49 -9.59 -37.96
#